data_a4876e42dd036e97d8548ddd627a6988
#
_entry.id   a4876e42dd036e97d8548ddd627a6988
#
_cell.length_a   1.000
_cell.length_b   1.000
_cell.length_c   1.000
_cell.angle_alpha   90.00
_cell.angle_beta   90.00
_cell.angle_gamma   90.00
#
_symmetry.space_group_name_H-M   'P 1'
#
loop_
_entity.id
_entity.type
_entity.pdbx_description
1 polymer ?
#
loop_
_entity_poly.entity_id
_entity_poly.type
_entity_poly.pdbx_seq_one_letter_code
_entity_poly.pdbx_strand_id
1 'polypeptide(L)'
;MAQAPSPGPLVDSCEDERPRWDSKFQYLLSCIGFAVGLGNIWRFPYLCQTHGGGAFLIPYFIALVFEGIPLFHIELAIGQRLRRGSIGVWTAICPYLGGVGLGCFTVNLLVSLYYNTVLVWVLWYFLNSFQYPLPWSSCPLDLNRTGLVGECQGSSPVSYFWYRQTLNITADIEDSGTLQWRLVMCSAACWAVLYLCVIRGIETTGKAIYFTALFPYLVLTIFLIRGLTLPGAIEGLMYLFTPDMQILQNPRVWLDAATQIFFSLSLAFGGHIALASYNPPRNNCKKDAVTIALVNSLTSLYASITIFSVMGFKATNDYRQCLDSNILSLINEFDFPEQSIPRDDYPAVLMRLNTTQPDRVAQLPLKACCLKDFLDKSASGPGLAFIVFTEAILHMPGAPGWAVLFFGMLFTLGLSSMFGNMEGIITPLLDVGVLPKGVPKEALTGDFLLATCFTLQSGSYWLEIFDNFAASLNLIIFAFLEVVGVIYVYGMRRFCDDIEWMTGRRPSLYWRLSWWAVSPMLLLGILLAYIVLLAQRPPSYKAWSPQHEQFPSREEKLYPGWVRVICMLLSFLPLLWVPAVALAQLLAQHRRRLKDTQPDTSMKPEEGRGC
;
A
#
# COMPACT_ATOMS: atom_id res chain seq x y z
N MET A 1 31.55 -14.32 -29.36
CA MET A 1 30.84 -14.80 -28.17
C MET A 1 31.85 -15.50 -27.28
N ALA A 2 32.42 -14.78 -26.35
CA ALA A 2 33.39 -15.31 -25.41
C ALA A 2 32.61 -16.04 -24.29
N GLN A 3 32.85 -17.34 -24.13
CA GLN A 3 32.37 -18.12 -23.01
C GLN A 3 32.89 -17.50 -21.70
N ALA A 4 31.97 -17.06 -20.85
CA ALA A 4 32.29 -16.68 -19.48
C ALA A 4 32.81 -17.93 -18.74
N PRO A 5 33.89 -17.82 -17.92
CA PRO A 5 34.40 -18.93 -17.17
C PRO A 5 33.33 -19.46 -16.21
N SER A 6 33.17 -20.78 -16.18
CA SER A 6 32.31 -21.46 -15.21
C SER A 6 32.77 -21.09 -13.80
N PRO A 7 31.94 -20.47 -12.96
CA PRO A 7 32.30 -20.31 -11.57
C PRO A 7 32.20 -21.71 -10.92
N GLY A 8 33.34 -22.20 -10.47
CA GLY A 8 33.41 -23.33 -9.55
C GLY A 8 32.59 -23.06 -8.28
N PRO A 9 32.46 -24.01 -7.35
CA PRO A 9 31.56 -23.94 -6.22
C PRO A 9 31.97 -22.83 -5.26
N LEU A 10 31.41 -21.63 -5.47
CA LEU A 10 31.64 -20.41 -4.66
C LEU A 10 30.81 -20.38 -3.36
N VAL A 11 30.28 -21.53 -2.89
CA VAL A 11 29.21 -21.52 -1.87
C VAL A 11 29.64 -22.12 -0.53
N ASP A 12 30.78 -22.81 -0.41
CA ASP A 12 31.06 -23.56 0.80
C ASP A 12 31.80 -22.83 1.95
N SER A 13 32.24 -21.58 1.76
CA SER A 13 33.00 -20.86 2.80
C SER A 13 32.31 -19.68 3.50
N CYS A 14 31.07 -19.31 3.10
CA CYS A 14 30.26 -18.24 3.73
C CYS A 14 28.95 -18.73 4.37
N GLU A 15 28.75 -20.03 4.53
CA GLU A 15 27.46 -20.58 4.98
C GLU A 15 27.15 -20.35 6.47
N ASP A 16 28.10 -20.03 7.32
CA ASP A 16 27.92 -20.07 8.78
C ASP A 16 27.69 -18.73 9.49
N GLU A 17 27.82 -17.57 8.83
CA GLU A 17 27.76 -16.28 9.54
C GLU A 17 26.39 -15.57 9.51
N ARG A 18 25.45 -15.95 8.62
CA ARG A 18 24.18 -15.22 8.51
C ARG A 18 23.14 -15.77 9.49
N PRO A 19 22.47 -14.91 10.28
CA PRO A 19 21.37 -15.33 11.17
C PRO A 19 20.30 -16.11 10.40
N ARG A 20 19.64 -17.05 11.08
CA ARG A 20 18.55 -17.85 10.51
C ARG A 20 17.27 -17.62 11.31
N TRP A 21 16.11 -17.82 10.67
CA TRP A 21 14.84 -17.83 11.37
C TRP A 21 14.77 -18.95 12.40
N ASP A 22 14.20 -18.68 13.58
CA ASP A 22 14.03 -19.68 14.65
C ASP A 22 13.10 -20.82 14.21
N SER A 23 12.08 -20.49 13.39
CA SER A 23 11.14 -21.46 12.85
C SER A 23 10.64 -21.07 11.46
N LYS A 24 10.22 -22.06 10.68
CA LYS A 24 9.57 -21.81 9.38
C LYS A 24 8.26 -21.01 9.52
N PHE A 25 7.54 -21.20 10.61
CA PHE A 25 6.30 -20.47 10.87
C PHE A 25 6.56 -18.98 11.08
N GLN A 26 7.62 -18.63 11.82
CA GLN A 26 8.05 -17.23 12.00
C GLN A 26 8.38 -16.57 10.66
N TYR A 27 9.12 -17.25 9.78
CA TYR A 27 9.41 -16.75 8.43
C TYR A 27 8.13 -16.52 7.62
N LEU A 28 7.21 -17.50 7.59
CA LEU A 28 5.96 -17.36 6.86
C LEU A 28 5.12 -16.21 7.40
N LEU A 29 5.01 -16.06 8.73
CA LEU A 29 4.31 -14.93 9.34
C LEU A 29 4.98 -13.60 9.01
N SER A 30 6.30 -13.53 8.95
CA SER A 30 7.02 -12.30 8.57
C SER A 30 6.73 -11.90 7.13
N CYS A 31 6.75 -12.85 6.20
CA CYS A 31 6.38 -12.58 4.81
C CYS A 31 4.89 -12.23 4.65
N ILE A 32 3.99 -12.93 5.36
CA ILE A 32 2.56 -12.64 5.36
C ILE A 32 2.32 -11.24 5.97
N GLY A 33 2.95 -10.92 7.11
CA GLY A 33 2.80 -9.61 7.75
C GLY A 33 3.37 -8.46 6.91
N PHE A 34 4.38 -8.72 6.09
CA PHE A 34 4.88 -7.74 5.13
C PHE A 34 3.92 -7.56 3.95
N ALA A 35 3.37 -8.64 3.41
CA ALA A 35 2.43 -8.61 2.28
C ALA A 35 1.04 -8.11 2.71
N VAL A 36 0.50 -8.61 3.85
CA VAL A 36 -0.82 -8.21 4.36
C VAL A 36 -0.70 -6.91 5.13
N GLY A 37 -0.98 -5.81 4.47
CA GLY A 37 -0.90 -4.46 5.03
C GLY A 37 -2.20 -3.68 4.92
N LEU A 38 -2.08 -2.39 5.12
CA LEU A 38 -3.20 -1.45 5.03
C LEU A 38 -3.88 -1.47 3.65
N GLY A 39 -3.13 -1.76 2.59
CA GLY A 39 -3.66 -1.90 1.22
C GLY A 39 -4.73 -2.98 1.06
N ASN A 40 -4.67 -4.06 1.83
CA ASN A 40 -5.67 -5.12 1.82
C ASN A 40 -6.98 -4.70 2.50
N ILE A 41 -6.90 -3.76 3.45
CA ILE A 41 -8.05 -3.31 4.24
C ILE A 41 -8.82 -2.18 3.56
N TRP A 42 -8.13 -1.19 2.97
CA TRP A 42 -8.86 -0.06 2.36
C TRP A 42 -8.71 0.04 0.85
N ARG A 43 -7.51 -0.22 0.28
CA ARG A 43 -7.30 -0.05 -1.16
C ARG A 43 -8.03 -1.13 -1.97
N PHE A 44 -7.94 -2.37 -1.56
CA PHE A 44 -8.59 -3.47 -2.26
C PHE A 44 -10.13 -3.36 -2.23
N PRO A 45 -10.80 -3.14 -1.07
CA PRO A 45 -12.25 -2.90 -1.04
C PRO A 45 -12.69 -1.67 -1.84
N TYR A 46 -11.90 -0.59 -1.78
CA TYR A 46 -12.14 0.60 -2.59
C TYR A 46 -12.10 0.30 -4.09
N LEU A 47 -11.11 -0.46 -4.56
CA LEU A 47 -11.03 -0.87 -5.96
C LEU A 47 -12.20 -1.77 -6.36
N CYS A 48 -12.60 -2.71 -5.49
CA CYS A 48 -13.81 -3.51 -5.71
C CYS A 48 -15.04 -2.62 -5.86
N GLN A 49 -15.20 -1.61 -5.00
CA GLN A 49 -16.33 -0.69 -5.07
C GLN A 49 -16.32 0.15 -6.36
N THR A 50 -15.18 0.74 -6.71
CA THR A 50 -15.02 1.60 -7.90
C THR A 50 -15.21 0.85 -9.20
N HIS A 51 -14.87 -0.44 -9.23
CA HIS A 51 -14.85 -1.27 -10.42
C HIS A 51 -15.96 -2.35 -10.45
N GLY A 52 -17.14 -2.00 -9.96
CA GLY A 52 -18.33 -2.86 -10.12
C GLY A 52 -18.34 -4.12 -9.25
N GLY A 53 -17.85 -4.02 -8.03
CA GLY A 53 -17.92 -5.09 -7.04
C GLY A 53 -17.13 -6.33 -7.44
N GLY A 54 -17.80 -7.46 -7.53
CA GLY A 54 -17.17 -8.75 -7.84
C GLY A 54 -16.57 -8.89 -9.23
N ALA A 55 -16.89 -8.01 -10.17
CA ALA A 55 -16.26 -8.01 -11.50
C ALA A 55 -14.75 -7.75 -11.41
N PHE A 56 -14.30 -6.91 -10.48
CA PHE A 56 -12.89 -6.62 -10.23
C PHE A 56 -12.08 -7.86 -9.82
N LEU A 57 -12.71 -8.85 -9.17
CA LEU A 57 -12.02 -10.07 -8.74
C LEU A 57 -11.48 -10.88 -9.92
N ILE A 58 -12.12 -10.80 -11.10
CA ILE A 58 -11.69 -11.55 -12.29
C ILE A 58 -10.30 -11.12 -12.76
N PRO A 59 -10.04 -9.84 -13.14
CA PRO A 59 -8.71 -9.41 -13.52
C PRO A 59 -7.71 -9.52 -12.36
N TYR A 60 -8.14 -9.35 -11.11
CA TYR A 60 -7.29 -9.51 -9.95
C TYR A 60 -6.72 -10.94 -9.82
N PHE A 61 -7.57 -11.98 -9.90
CA PHE A 61 -7.10 -13.36 -9.83
C PHE A 61 -6.30 -13.80 -11.06
N ILE A 62 -6.63 -13.26 -12.24
CA ILE A 62 -5.82 -13.50 -13.45
C ILE A 62 -4.41 -12.91 -13.26
N ALA A 63 -4.30 -11.66 -12.83
CA ALA A 63 -3.02 -11.03 -12.54
C ALA A 63 -2.25 -11.75 -11.43
N LEU A 64 -2.95 -12.20 -10.36
CA LEU A 64 -2.33 -12.99 -9.29
C LEU A 64 -1.66 -14.26 -9.82
N VAL A 65 -2.35 -15.03 -10.65
CA VAL A 65 -1.86 -16.32 -11.14
C VAL A 65 -0.74 -16.15 -12.17
N PHE A 66 -0.85 -15.20 -13.09
CA PHE A 66 0.09 -15.10 -14.21
C PHE A 66 1.23 -14.09 -13.99
N GLU A 67 1.10 -13.23 -13.00
CA GLU A 67 2.05 -12.17 -12.71
C GLU A 67 2.52 -12.23 -11.24
N GLY A 68 1.61 -12.12 -10.26
CA GLY A 68 1.96 -12.02 -8.85
C GLY A 68 2.71 -13.22 -8.33
N ILE A 69 2.15 -14.43 -8.43
CA ILE A 69 2.77 -15.65 -7.91
C ILE A 69 4.10 -15.99 -8.62
N PRO A 70 4.22 -15.89 -9.97
CA PRO A 70 5.50 -16.13 -10.63
C PRO A 70 6.61 -15.15 -10.23
N LEU A 71 6.32 -13.86 -10.11
CA LEU A 71 7.27 -12.85 -9.66
C LEU A 71 7.69 -13.07 -8.22
N PHE A 72 6.72 -13.28 -7.34
CA PHE A 72 6.95 -13.54 -5.93
C PHE A 72 7.85 -14.77 -5.71
N HIS A 73 7.66 -15.82 -6.51
CA HIS A 73 8.53 -17.00 -6.49
C HIS A 73 9.96 -16.66 -6.92
N ILE A 74 10.16 -15.80 -7.91
CA ILE A 74 11.50 -15.32 -8.30
C ILE A 74 12.20 -14.65 -7.12
N GLU A 75 11.56 -13.67 -6.48
CA GLU A 75 12.15 -12.92 -5.35
C GLU A 75 12.54 -13.85 -4.19
N LEU A 76 11.64 -14.75 -3.78
CA LEU A 76 11.95 -15.70 -2.70
C LEU A 76 13.06 -16.66 -3.08
N ALA A 77 13.09 -17.14 -4.33
CA ALA A 77 14.10 -18.08 -4.79
C ALA A 77 15.50 -17.45 -4.87
N ILE A 78 15.63 -16.24 -5.44
CA ILE A 78 16.94 -15.55 -5.54
C ILE A 78 17.45 -15.12 -4.17
N GLY A 79 16.56 -14.60 -3.30
CA GLY A 79 16.92 -14.23 -1.92
C GLY A 79 17.44 -15.43 -1.12
N GLN A 80 16.74 -16.55 -1.16
CA GLN A 80 17.12 -17.78 -0.48
C GLN A 80 18.40 -18.40 -1.06
N ARG A 81 18.55 -18.42 -2.39
CA ARG A 81 19.70 -19.05 -3.07
C ARG A 81 20.99 -18.29 -2.85
N LEU A 82 20.94 -16.95 -2.97
CA LEU A 82 22.14 -16.10 -2.90
C LEU A 82 22.42 -15.61 -1.48
N ARG A 83 21.46 -15.70 -0.55
CA ARG A 83 21.60 -15.31 0.86
C ARG A 83 22.13 -13.88 1.05
N ARG A 84 21.62 -12.96 0.25
CA ARG A 84 21.97 -11.52 0.27
C ARG A 84 20.72 -10.67 0.16
N GLY A 85 20.80 -9.42 0.61
CA GLY A 85 19.77 -8.41 0.36
C GLY A 85 19.74 -7.98 -1.11
N SER A 86 18.80 -7.12 -1.47
CA SER A 86 18.53 -6.74 -2.86
C SER A 86 19.79 -6.25 -3.61
N ILE A 87 20.59 -5.37 -3.03
CA ILE A 87 21.81 -4.84 -3.67
C ILE A 87 22.81 -5.97 -3.94
N GLY A 88 23.03 -6.83 -2.95
CA GLY A 88 23.97 -7.95 -3.05
C GLY A 88 23.54 -9.01 -4.06
N VAL A 89 22.25 -9.33 -4.13
CA VAL A 89 21.67 -10.29 -5.06
C VAL A 89 21.88 -9.86 -6.51
N TRP A 90 21.50 -8.64 -6.86
CA TRP A 90 21.60 -8.14 -8.24
C TRP A 90 23.04 -7.97 -8.71
N THR A 91 23.94 -7.55 -7.81
CA THR A 91 25.38 -7.48 -8.10
C THR A 91 25.97 -8.88 -8.31
N ALA A 92 25.50 -9.90 -7.60
CA ALA A 92 25.96 -11.28 -7.77
C ALA A 92 25.41 -11.93 -9.05
N ILE A 93 24.19 -11.61 -9.47
CA ILE A 93 23.60 -12.08 -10.75
C ILE A 93 24.38 -11.49 -11.93
N CYS A 94 24.53 -10.18 -11.94
CA CYS A 94 25.30 -9.46 -12.95
C CYS A 94 25.74 -8.11 -12.40
N PRO A 95 27.07 -7.78 -12.39
CA PRO A 95 27.55 -6.50 -11.88
C PRO A 95 26.90 -5.27 -12.51
N TYR A 96 26.49 -5.37 -13.78
CA TYR A 96 25.79 -4.30 -14.50
C TYR A 96 24.34 -4.08 -14.03
N LEU A 97 23.72 -5.11 -13.44
CA LEU A 97 22.36 -5.06 -12.89
C LEU A 97 22.33 -4.63 -11.41
N GLY A 98 23.47 -4.35 -10.78
CA GLY A 98 23.51 -3.85 -9.40
C GLY A 98 22.67 -2.59 -9.18
N GLY A 99 22.44 -1.80 -10.24
CA GLY A 99 21.54 -0.65 -10.23
C GLY A 99 20.06 -0.99 -9.99
N VAL A 100 19.61 -2.20 -10.34
CA VAL A 100 18.25 -2.67 -10.02
C VAL A 100 18.09 -2.79 -8.50
N GLY A 101 19.08 -3.39 -7.82
CA GLY A 101 19.06 -3.51 -6.36
C GLY A 101 19.08 -2.16 -5.64
N LEU A 102 19.87 -1.20 -6.13
CA LEU A 102 19.90 0.17 -5.59
C LEU A 102 18.57 0.91 -5.86
N GLY A 103 17.95 0.67 -7.03
CA GLY A 103 16.65 1.23 -7.36
C GLY A 103 15.56 0.70 -6.44
N CYS A 104 15.44 -0.62 -6.24
CA CYS A 104 14.51 -1.25 -5.29
C CYS A 104 14.73 -0.72 -3.86
N PHE A 105 15.99 -0.60 -3.43
CA PHE A 105 16.35 0.00 -2.14
C PHE A 105 15.85 1.44 -2.03
N THR A 106 16.04 2.27 -3.07
CA THR A 106 15.59 3.68 -3.07
C THR A 106 14.07 3.79 -3.03
N VAL A 107 13.34 2.96 -3.79
CA VAL A 107 11.87 2.92 -3.74
C VAL A 107 11.40 2.52 -2.34
N ASN A 108 12.01 1.51 -1.75
CA ASN A 108 11.67 1.05 -0.40
C ASN A 108 11.90 2.13 0.66
N LEU A 109 13.01 2.88 0.55
CA LEU A 109 13.30 4.03 1.41
C LEU A 109 12.22 5.11 1.28
N LEU A 110 11.87 5.51 0.05
CA LEU A 110 10.84 6.53 -0.21
C LEU A 110 9.47 6.09 0.32
N VAL A 111 9.11 4.81 0.16
CA VAL A 111 7.85 4.26 0.69
C VAL A 111 7.86 4.27 2.22
N SER A 112 8.94 3.91 2.86
CA SER A 112 9.06 3.92 4.32
C SER A 112 8.83 5.31 4.93
N LEU A 113 9.24 6.36 4.24
CA LEU A 113 9.04 7.75 4.68
C LEU A 113 7.56 8.10 4.81
N TYR A 114 6.75 7.84 3.77
CA TYR A 114 5.35 8.24 3.79
C TYR A 114 4.43 7.21 4.45
N TYR A 115 4.76 5.92 4.37
CA TYR A 115 3.92 4.85 4.94
C TYR A 115 3.80 4.98 6.46
N ASN A 116 4.88 5.36 7.14
CA ASN A 116 4.83 5.61 8.59
C ASN A 116 3.90 6.77 8.96
N THR A 117 3.69 7.74 8.08
CA THR A 117 2.74 8.85 8.32
C THR A 117 1.30 8.35 8.44
N VAL A 118 0.94 7.33 7.70
CA VAL A 118 -0.37 6.69 7.84
C VAL A 118 -0.51 6.04 9.23
N LEU A 119 0.56 5.42 9.74
CA LEU A 119 0.59 4.89 11.12
C LEU A 119 0.44 5.99 12.16
N VAL A 120 1.00 7.18 11.90
CA VAL A 120 0.84 8.36 12.78
C VAL A 120 -0.63 8.75 12.88
N TRP A 121 -1.35 8.79 11.76
CA TRP A 121 -2.79 9.08 11.76
C TRP A 121 -3.60 8.01 12.48
N VAL A 122 -3.26 6.73 12.26
CA VAL A 122 -3.89 5.60 12.96
C VAL A 122 -3.65 5.70 14.48
N LEU A 123 -2.42 6.00 14.91
CA LEU A 123 -2.08 6.17 16.31
C LEU A 123 -2.84 7.35 16.94
N TRP A 124 -2.97 8.47 16.21
CA TRP A 124 -3.74 9.62 16.67
C TRP A 124 -5.21 9.25 16.91
N TYR A 125 -5.84 8.55 15.97
CA TYR A 125 -7.21 8.06 16.15
C TYR A 125 -7.32 7.03 17.28
N PHE A 126 -6.37 6.12 17.37
CA PHE A 126 -6.33 5.13 18.47
C PHE A 126 -6.30 5.79 19.85
N LEU A 127 -5.45 6.79 20.05
CA LEU A 127 -5.36 7.54 21.31
C LEU A 127 -6.64 8.30 21.63
N ASN A 128 -7.31 8.85 20.62
CA ASN A 128 -8.58 9.57 20.78
C ASN A 128 -9.79 8.62 20.94
N SER A 129 -9.65 7.33 20.67
CA SER A 129 -10.72 6.34 20.82
C SER A 129 -11.05 5.99 22.26
N PHE A 130 -10.20 6.33 23.23
CA PHE A 130 -10.43 6.08 24.66
C PHE A 130 -11.32 7.12 25.36
N GLN A 131 -11.88 8.06 24.62
CA GLN A 131 -12.74 9.12 25.14
C GLN A 131 -14.23 8.78 24.92
N TYR A 132 -15.08 9.26 25.83
CA TYR A 132 -16.54 9.18 25.66
C TYR A 132 -17.18 10.53 26.02
N PRO A 133 -17.96 11.14 25.12
CA PRO A 133 -18.23 10.70 23.73
C PRO A 133 -16.99 10.78 22.86
N LEU A 134 -17.00 10.02 21.72
CA LEU A 134 -15.90 10.05 20.76
C LEU A 134 -15.75 11.47 20.16
N PRO A 135 -14.53 11.99 19.96
CA PRO A 135 -14.31 13.36 19.48
C PRO A 135 -14.94 13.67 18.12
N TRP A 136 -15.15 12.64 17.29
CA TRP A 136 -15.79 12.75 15.98
C TRP A 136 -17.28 12.43 15.96
N SER A 137 -17.92 12.29 17.13
CA SER A 137 -19.36 11.99 17.23
C SER A 137 -20.25 13.21 17.09
N SER A 138 -19.76 14.40 17.42
CA SER A 138 -20.50 15.65 17.38
C SER A 138 -19.64 16.81 16.92
N CYS A 139 -20.29 17.83 16.32
CA CYS A 139 -19.59 19.04 15.95
C CYS A 139 -19.16 19.84 17.17
N PRO A 140 -17.93 20.41 17.18
CA PRO A 140 -17.48 21.28 18.25
C PRO A 140 -18.23 22.62 18.24
N LEU A 141 -18.23 23.29 19.38
CA LEU A 141 -18.75 24.65 19.53
C LEU A 141 -17.79 25.65 18.87
N ASP A 142 -18.35 26.72 18.30
CA ASP A 142 -17.59 27.84 17.77
C ASP A 142 -16.78 28.54 18.88
N LEU A 143 -15.73 29.29 18.49
CA LEU A 143 -14.86 30.02 19.41
C LEU A 143 -15.64 30.93 20.38
N ASN A 144 -16.74 31.50 19.94
CA ASN A 144 -17.62 32.36 20.74
C ASN A 144 -18.64 31.58 21.57
N ARG A 145 -18.69 30.25 21.49
CA ARG A 145 -19.68 29.36 22.13
C ARG A 145 -21.15 29.73 21.84
N THR A 146 -21.40 30.46 20.76
CA THR A 146 -22.75 30.89 20.34
C THR A 146 -23.48 29.85 19.49
N GLY A 147 -22.76 28.90 18.94
CA GLY A 147 -23.31 27.84 18.10
C GLY A 147 -22.28 26.78 17.74
N LEU A 148 -22.67 25.81 16.90
CA LEU A 148 -21.78 24.81 16.35
C LEU A 148 -20.98 25.41 15.19
N VAL A 149 -19.76 24.94 14.97
CA VAL A 149 -18.93 25.37 13.83
C VAL A 149 -19.67 25.13 12.52
N GLY A 150 -19.94 26.19 11.75
CA GLY A 150 -20.70 26.12 10.49
C GLY A 150 -20.11 25.18 9.45
N GLU A 151 -18.80 25.12 9.38
CA GLU A 151 -18.04 24.18 8.54
C GLU A 151 -18.33 22.70 8.89
N CYS A 152 -18.52 22.39 10.18
CA CYS A 152 -18.90 21.06 10.63
C CYS A 152 -20.38 20.75 10.37
N GLN A 153 -21.27 21.74 10.50
CA GLN A 153 -22.70 21.57 10.20
C GLN A 153 -22.97 21.32 8.72
N GLY A 154 -22.20 21.93 7.85
CA GLY A 154 -22.29 21.73 6.40
C GLY A 154 -21.68 20.40 5.90
N SER A 155 -20.88 19.72 6.74
CA SER A 155 -20.29 18.40 6.47
C SER A 155 -20.79 17.36 7.47
N SER A 156 -19.98 16.36 7.78
CA SER A 156 -20.22 15.45 8.90
C SER A 156 -19.18 15.70 10.02
N PRO A 157 -19.52 15.43 11.30
CA PRO A 157 -18.56 15.54 12.40
C PRO A 157 -17.29 14.71 12.15
N VAL A 158 -17.43 13.54 11.53
CA VAL A 158 -16.32 12.64 11.20
C VAL A 158 -15.40 13.27 10.13
N SER A 159 -15.98 13.82 9.06
CA SER A 159 -15.20 14.50 8.00
C SER A 159 -14.49 15.74 8.54
N TYR A 160 -15.17 16.52 9.38
CA TYR A 160 -14.57 17.69 10.03
C TYR A 160 -13.40 17.30 10.95
N PHE A 161 -13.56 16.23 11.76
CA PHE A 161 -12.48 15.72 12.61
C PHE A 161 -11.27 15.29 11.76
N TRP A 162 -11.49 14.61 10.63
CA TRP A 162 -10.42 14.19 9.74
C TRP A 162 -9.70 15.38 9.11
N TYR A 163 -10.42 16.24 8.40
CA TYR A 163 -9.78 17.31 7.63
C TYR A 163 -9.29 18.47 8.46
N ARG A 164 -10.02 18.87 9.52
CA ARG A 164 -9.69 20.05 10.31
C ARG A 164 -9.01 19.76 11.62
N GLN A 165 -9.43 18.75 12.35
CA GLN A 165 -8.82 18.47 13.67
C GLN A 165 -7.59 17.58 13.57
N THR A 166 -7.57 16.61 12.63
CA THR A 166 -6.43 15.69 12.45
C THR A 166 -5.41 16.27 11.51
N LEU A 167 -5.77 16.57 10.26
CA LEU A 167 -4.85 17.06 9.24
C LEU A 167 -4.65 18.57 9.31
N ASN A 168 -5.66 19.33 9.71
CA ASN A 168 -5.73 20.79 9.61
C ASN A 168 -5.30 21.26 8.19
N ILE A 169 -5.89 20.64 7.17
CA ILE A 169 -5.45 20.70 5.78
C ILE A 169 -5.52 22.10 5.21
N THR A 170 -4.52 22.50 4.41
CA THR A 170 -4.51 23.77 3.68
C THR A 170 -5.34 23.69 2.40
N ALA A 171 -5.75 24.83 1.88
CA ALA A 171 -6.54 24.91 0.65
C ALA A 171 -5.75 24.54 -0.62
N ASP A 172 -4.42 24.70 -0.57
CA ASP A 172 -3.52 24.45 -1.68
C ASP A 172 -2.22 23.79 -1.21
N ILE A 173 -1.60 23.03 -2.12
CA ILE A 173 -0.29 22.40 -1.87
C ILE A 173 0.84 23.43 -1.76
N GLU A 174 0.67 24.63 -2.34
CA GLU A 174 1.66 25.71 -2.28
C GLU A 174 1.77 26.32 -0.88
N ASP A 175 0.67 26.26 -0.12
CA ASP A 175 0.69 26.66 1.28
C ASP A 175 1.08 25.44 2.14
N SER A 176 2.32 25.44 2.62
CA SER A 176 2.82 24.38 3.50
C SER A 176 2.17 24.40 4.88
N GLY A 177 1.63 25.55 5.29
CA GLY A 177 1.06 25.77 6.62
C GLY A 177 2.08 25.59 7.74
N THR A 178 1.60 25.24 8.93
CA THR A 178 2.40 25.04 10.13
C THR A 178 2.59 23.55 10.44
N LEU A 179 3.64 23.24 11.19
CA LEU A 179 3.92 21.91 11.69
C LEU A 179 2.89 21.51 12.75
N GLN A 180 2.28 20.34 12.59
CA GLN A 180 1.30 19.80 13.53
C GLN A 180 2.01 19.04 14.66
N TRP A 181 2.33 19.71 15.77
CA TRP A 181 3.09 19.13 16.88
C TRP A 181 2.49 17.84 17.44
N ARG A 182 1.15 17.72 17.44
CA ARG A 182 0.46 16.49 17.85
C ARG A 182 0.85 15.30 16.98
N LEU A 183 0.88 15.50 15.66
CA LEU A 183 1.30 14.48 14.71
C LEU A 183 2.80 14.20 14.79
N VAL A 184 3.63 15.21 15.05
CA VAL A 184 5.08 15.03 15.28
C VAL A 184 5.34 14.13 16.50
N MET A 185 4.63 14.34 17.60
CA MET A 185 4.74 13.48 18.80
C MET A 185 4.31 12.04 18.52
N CYS A 186 3.20 11.85 17.78
CA CYS A 186 2.76 10.53 17.34
C CYS A 186 3.78 9.90 16.39
N SER A 187 4.39 10.68 15.49
CA SER A 187 5.45 10.21 14.60
C SER A 187 6.68 9.73 15.39
N ALA A 188 7.12 10.51 16.35
CA ALA A 188 8.23 10.10 17.22
C ALA A 188 7.91 8.80 17.97
N ALA A 189 6.67 8.63 18.46
CA ALA A 189 6.23 7.41 19.11
C ALA A 189 6.21 6.21 18.15
N CYS A 190 5.69 6.36 16.93
CA CYS A 190 5.68 5.30 15.92
C CYS A 190 7.11 4.85 15.56
N TRP A 191 8.00 5.80 15.30
CA TRP A 191 9.40 5.50 15.00
C TRP A 191 10.14 4.86 16.18
N ALA A 192 9.84 5.28 17.42
CA ALA A 192 10.38 4.66 18.63
C ALA A 192 9.92 3.20 18.78
N VAL A 193 8.64 2.92 18.57
CA VAL A 193 8.09 1.55 18.59
C VAL A 193 8.76 0.68 17.51
N LEU A 194 8.85 1.19 16.29
CA LEU A 194 9.51 0.51 15.18
C LEU A 194 10.97 0.21 15.51
N TYR A 195 11.70 1.20 16.04
CA TYR A 195 13.09 1.05 16.47
C TYR A 195 13.25 -0.07 17.52
N LEU A 196 12.41 -0.07 18.56
CA LEU A 196 12.46 -1.11 19.60
C LEU A 196 12.20 -2.51 19.05
N CYS A 197 11.34 -2.63 18.04
CA CYS A 197 11.05 -3.90 17.40
C CYS A 197 12.17 -4.39 16.47
N VAL A 198 12.97 -3.50 15.88
CA VAL A 198 13.98 -3.83 14.87
C VAL A 198 15.42 -3.80 15.41
N ILE A 199 15.62 -3.32 16.64
CA ILE A 199 16.95 -3.04 17.23
C ILE A 199 17.94 -4.22 17.20
N ARG A 200 17.45 -5.47 17.29
CA ARG A 200 18.25 -6.70 17.21
C ARG A 200 18.04 -7.46 15.91
N GLY A 201 17.53 -6.80 14.86
CA GLY A 201 17.20 -7.42 13.58
C GLY A 201 16.12 -8.48 13.72
N ILE A 202 16.26 -9.59 12.96
CA ILE A 202 15.23 -10.64 12.87
C ILE A 202 14.88 -11.32 14.21
N GLU A 203 15.73 -11.25 15.23
CA GLU A 203 15.45 -11.84 16.54
C GLU A 203 14.29 -11.15 17.26
N THR A 204 14.29 -9.82 17.29
CA THR A 204 13.20 -9.03 17.93
C THR A 204 12.01 -8.88 17.00
N THR A 205 12.24 -8.58 15.72
CA THR A 205 11.19 -8.50 14.70
C THR A 205 10.40 -9.80 14.63
N GLY A 206 11.08 -10.96 14.63
CA GLY A 206 10.44 -12.26 14.58
C GLY A 206 9.54 -12.57 15.78
N LYS A 207 9.83 -12.05 16.98
CA LYS A 207 8.96 -12.18 18.15
C LYS A 207 7.76 -11.24 18.08
N ALA A 208 7.97 -10.00 17.64
CA ALA A 208 6.89 -9.02 17.47
C ALA A 208 5.86 -9.44 16.43
N ILE A 209 6.30 -10.10 15.36
CA ILE A 209 5.46 -10.51 14.23
C ILE A 209 4.34 -11.49 14.63
N TYR A 210 4.56 -12.35 15.65
CA TYR A 210 3.51 -13.25 16.13
C TYR A 210 2.26 -12.47 16.56
N PHE A 211 2.44 -11.37 17.26
CA PHE A 211 1.33 -10.55 17.70
C PHE A 211 0.79 -9.69 16.55
N THR A 212 1.67 -8.96 15.84
CA THR A 212 1.26 -7.99 14.83
C THR A 212 0.63 -8.62 13.59
N ALA A 213 0.99 -9.88 13.25
CA ALA A 213 0.38 -10.58 12.14
C ALA A 213 -0.91 -11.34 12.49
N LEU A 214 -1.08 -11.81 13.75
CA LEU A 214 -2.25 -12.61 14.13
C LEU A 214 -3.39 -11.78 14.73
N PHE A 215 -3.08 -10.72 15.48
CA PHE A 215 -4.09 -9.86 16.10
C PHE A 215 -5.10 -9.28 15.10
N PRO A 216 -4.70 -8.81 13.89
CA PRO A 216 -5.64 -8.32 12.90
C PRO A 216 -6.70 -9.33 12.48
N TYR A 217 -6.36 -10.60 12.35
CA TYR A 217 -7.33 -11.65 11.99
C TYR A 217 -8.37 -11.87 13.08
N LEU A 218 -7.96 -11.81 14.36
CA LEU A 218 -8.88 -11.87 15.48
C LEU A 218 -9.88 -10.72 15.41
N VAL A 219 -9.40 -9.49 15.22
CA VAL A 219 -10.24 -8.30 15.17
C VAL A 219 -11.15 -8.32 13.93
N LEU A 220 -10.63 -8.67 12.76
CA LEU A 220 -11.45 -8.83 11.54
C LEU A 220 -12.57 -9.86 11.73
N THR A 221 -12.30 -10.97 12.43
CA THR A 221 -13.31 -11.97 12.74
C THR A 221 -14.42 -11.40 13.64
N ILE A 222 -14.04 -10.64 14.67
CA ILE A 222 -15.01 -9.97 15.55
C ILE A 222 -15.86 -8.97 14.75
N PHE A 223 -15.24 -8.16 13.87
CA PHE A 223 -15.98 -7.24 13.00
C PHE A 223 -16.85 -7.96 11.98
N LEU A 224 -16.41 -9.08 11.42
CA LEU A 224 -17.22 -9.87 10.51
C LEU A 224 -18.49 -10.40 11.18
N ILE A 225 -18.32 -11.05 12.35
CA ILE A 225 -19.47 -11.57 13.12
C ILE A 225 -20.44 -10.43 13.45
N ARG A 226 -19.92 -9.29 13.92
CA ARG A 226 -20.75 -8.13 14.21
C ARG A 226 -21.38 -7.52 12.96
N GLY A 227 -20.59 -7.34 11.89
CA GLY A 227 -21.04 -6.77 10.62
C GLY A 227 -22.22 -7.55 10.03
N LEU A 228 -22.15 -8.88 10.01
CA LEU A 228 -23.20 -9.75 9.50
C LEU A 228 -24.50 -9.69 10.31
N THR A 229 -24.46 -9.29 11.59
CA THR A 229 -25.66 -9.12 12.43
C THR A 229 -26.31 -7.75 12.29
N LEU A 230 -25.69 -6.81 11.56
CA LEU A 230 -26.23 -5.46 11.39
C LEU A 230 -27.30 -5.42 10.28
N PRO A 231 -28.35 -4.60 10.43
CA PRO A 231 -29.37 -4.43 9.39
C PRO A 231 -28.76 -3.75 8.16
N GLY A 232 -28.98 -4.32 6.94
CA GLY A 232 -28.42 -3.82 5.70
C GLY A 232 -27.05 -4.40 5.31
N ALA A 233 -26.47 -5.28 6.13
CA ALA A 233 -25.24 -5.98 5.80
C ALA A 233 -25.37 -6.82 4.50
N ILE A 234 -26.54 -7.43 4.28
CA ILE A 234 -26.82 -8.24 3.09
C ILE A 234 -26.74 -7.37 1.81
N GLU A 235 -27.23 -6.14 1.86
CA GLU A 235 -27.19 -5.21 0.72
C GLU A 235 -25.76 -4.90 0.29
N GLY A 236 -24.86 -4.66 1.27
CA GLY A 236 -23.44 -4.46 0.99
C GLY A 236 -22.77 -5.71 0.42
N LEU A 237 -23.10 -6.90 0.93
CA LEU A 237 -22.58 -8.16 0.39
C LEU A 237 -23.13 -8.48 -1.00
N MET A 238 -24.41 -8.20 -1.26
CA MET A 238 -25.00 -8.34 -2.59
C MET A 238 -24.28 -7.42 -3.59
N TYR A 239 -23.99 -6.18 -3.20
CA TYR A 239 -23.21 -5.27 -4.03
C TYR A 239 -21.81 -5.83 -4.37
N LEU A 240 -21.11 -6.41 -3.38
CA LEU A 240 -19.80 -7.03 -3.61
C LEU A 240 -19.88 -8.24 -4.55
N PHE A 241 -20.90 -9.10 -4.41
CA PHE A 241 -21.00 -10.37 -5.14
C PHE A 241 -21.89 -10.30 -6.39
N THR A 242 -22.47 -9.15 -6.73
CA THR A 242 -23.22 -8.94 -7.98
C THR A 242 -22.32 -8.21 -8.98
N PRO A 243 -21.64 -8.94 -9.90
CA PRO A 243 -20.65 -8.36 -10.79
C PRO A 243 -21.30 -7.57 -11.93
N ASP A 244 -20.81 -6.35 -12.17
CA ASP A 244 -21.10 -5.62 -13.40
C ASP A 244 -20.06 -5.97 -14.48
N MET A 245 -20.39 -6.92 -15.36
CA MET A 245 -19.48 -7.42 -16.39
C MET A 245 -19.12 -6.38 -17.46
N GLN A 246 -19.92 -5.32 -17.64
CA GLN A 246 -19.63 -4.29 -18.64
C GLN A 246 -18.34 -3.51 -18.30
N ILE A 247 -18.04 -3.41 -17.02
CA ILE A 247 -16.86 -2.69 -16.52
C ILE A 247 -15.53 -3.34 -16.94
N LEU A 248 -15.53 -4.66 -17.25
CA LEU A 248 -14.35 -5.39 -17.74
C LEU A 248 -13.85 -4.92 -19.11
N GLN A 249 -14.66 -4.19 -19.87
CA GLN A 249 -14.25 -3.57 -21.13
C GLN A 249 -13.34 -2.36 -20.91
N ASN A 250 -13.31 -1.79 -19.70
CA ASN A 250 -12.47 -0.66 -19.37
C ASN A 250 -11.03 -1.14 -19.05
N PRO A 251 -10.01 -0.74 -19.84
CA PRO A 251 -8.62 -1.13 -19.59
C PRO A 251 -8.08 -0.71 -18.22
N ARG A 252 -8.65 0.34 -17.63
CA ARG A 252 -8.23 0.84 -16.32
C ARG A 252 -8.47 -0.17 -15.20
N VAL A 253 -9.53 -0.97 -15.31
CA VAL A 253 -9.83 -2.04 -14.33
C VAL A 253 -8.70 -3.07 -14.28
N TRP A 254 -8.17 -3.46 -15.44
CA TRP A 254 -7.06 -4.40 -15.56
C TRP A 254 -5.74 -3.82 -15.03
N LEU A 255 -5.49 -2.55 -15.32
CA LEU A 255 -4.32 -1.85 -14.82
C LEU A 255 -4.35 -1.73 -13.29
N ASP A 256 -5.49 -1.33 -12.73
CA ASP A 256 -5.66 -1.17 -11.29
C ASP A 256 -5.58 -2.52 -10.57
N ALA A 257 -6.09 -3.61 -11.19
CA ALA A 257 -5.97 -4.96 -10.65
C ALA A 257 -4.52 -5.45 -10.62
N ALA A 258 -3.78 -5.26 -11.69
CA ALA A 258 -2.36 -5.63 -11.76
C ALA A 258 -1.52 -4.80 -10.78
N THR A 259 -1.71 -3.48 -10.75
CA THR A 259 -1.03 -2.60 -9.80
C THR A 259 -1.33 -2.99 -8.36
N GLN A 260 -2.58 -3.38 -8.06
CA GLN A 260 -2.96 -3.86 -6.73
C GLN A 260 -2.18 -5.12 -6.32
N ILE A 261 -1.88 -6.02 -7.25
CA ILE A 261 -1.07 -7.21 -6.95
C ILE A 261 0.34 -6.82 -6.51
N PHE A 262 0.99 -5.86 -7.17
CA PHE A 262 2.33 -5.39 -6.77
C PHE A 262 2.33 -4.83 -5.36
N PHE A 263 1.40 -3.94 -5.05
CA PHE A 263 1.30 -3.34 -3.72
C PHE A 263 0.90 -4.36 -2.66
N SER A 264 -0.05 -5.24 -2.97
CA SER A 264 -0.55 -6.23 -2.02
C SER A 264 0.49 -7.29 -1.66
N LEU A 265 1.31 -7.73 -2.63
CA LEU A 265 2.39 -8.69 -2.41
C LEU A 265 3.73 -8.03 -2.09
N SER A 266 3.80 -6.70 -2.05
CA SER A 266 5.04 -5.93 -1.83
C SER A 266 6.18 -6.38 -2.77
N LEU A 267 5.88 -6.54 -4.07
CA LEU A 267 6.82 -6.97 -5.10
C LEU A 267 7.76 -5.82 -5.52
N ALA A 268 8.98 -6.15 -5.89
CA ALA A 268 10.03 -5.24 -6.34
C ALA A 268 10.51 -4.21 -5.29
N PHE A 269 10.17 -4.40 -4.02
CA PHE A 269 10.72 -3.62 -2.90
C PHE A 269 12.06 -4.16 -2.38
N GLY A 270 12.39 -5.41 -2.70
CA GLY A 270 13.56 -6.09 -2.15
C GLY A 270 13.39 -6.61 -0.73
N GLY A 271 12.29 -6.32 -0.04
CA GLY A 271 12.00 -6.79 1.30
C GLY A 271 11.85 -8.31 1.37
N HIS A 272 11.12 -8.92 0.44
CA HIS A 272 10.98 -10.37 0.36
C HIS A 272 12.30 -11.08 0.03
N ILE A 273 13.14 -10.48 -0.81
CA ILE A 273 14.51 -10.96 -1.07
C ILE A 273 15.31 -10.99 0.24
N ALA A 274 15.22 -9.91 1.04
CA ALA A 274 15.88 -9.82 2.33
C ALA A 274 15.35 -10.87 3.33
N LEU A 275 14.03 -10.99 3.50
CA LEU A 275 13.41 -11.97 4.40
C LEU A 275 13.75 -13.41 4.00
N ALA A 276 13.71 -13.72 2.70
CA ALA A 276 14.05 -15.06 2.19
C ALA A 276 15.55 -15.40 2.35
N SER A 277 16.42 -14.39 2.40
CA SER A 277 17.87 -14.60 2.55
C SER A 277 18.29 -15.20 3.89
N TYR A 278 17.42 -15.15 4.90
CA TYR A 278 17.63 -15.77 6.22
C TYR A 278 17.12 -17.21 6.31
N ASN A 279 16.52 -17.75 5.22
CA ASN A 279 16.09 -19.13 5.18
C ASN A 279 17.26 -20.12 5.04
N PRO A 280 17.08 -21.38 5.51
CA PRO A 280 17.99 -22.46 5.15
C PRO A 280 18.03 -22.64 3.62
N PRO A 281 19.21 -22.96 3.04
CA PRO A 281 19.36 -23.07 1.58
C PRO A 281 18.40 -24.11 0.94
N ARG A 282 18.12 -25.21 1.62
CA ARG A 282 17.22 -26.27 1.14
C ARG A 282 15.79 -26.13 1.70
N ASN A 283 15.18 -24.97 1.52
CA ASN A 283 13.78 -24.72 1.83
C ASN A 283 12.92 -24.71 0.56
N ASN A 284 11.65 -25.10 0.68
CA ASN A 284 10.72 -25.14 -0.46
C ASN A 284 10.13 -23.76 -0.74
N CYS A 285 10.89 -22.89 -1.40
CA CYS A 285 10.49 -21.52 -1.76
C CYS A 285 9.24 -21.47 -2.66
N LYS A 286 9.02 -22.49 -3.52
CA LYS A 286 7.83 -22.60 -4.36
C LYS A 286 6.55 -22.72 -3.53
N LYS A 287 6.56 -23.63 -2.53
CA LYS A 287 5.41 -23.82 -1.65
C LYS A 287 5.15 -22.55 -0.84
N ASP A 288 6.20 -21.90 -0.37
CA ASP A 288 6.10 -20.68 0.41
C ASP A 288 5.50 -19.55 -0.42
N ALA A 289 5.98 -19.33 -1.66
CA ALA A 289 5.44 -18.32 -2.56
C ALA A 289 3.95 -18.49 -2.81
N VAL A 290 3.51 -19.70 -3.14
CA VAL A 290 2.09 -19.98 -3.39
C VAL A 290 1.26 -19.80 -2.11
N THR A 291 1.75 -20.28 -0.97
CA THR A 291 1.04 -20.19 0.31
C THR A 291 0.85 -18.73 0.73
N ILE A 292 1.93 -17.93 0.70
CA ILE A 292 1.88 -16.53 1.11
C ILE A 292 0.96 -15.71 0.17
N ALA A 293 1.09 -15.91 -1.14
CA ALA A 293 0.26 -15.20 -2.12
C ALA A 293 -1.23 -15.53 -1.98
N LEU A 294 -1.57 -16.80 -1.75
CA LEU A 294 -2.95 -17.23 -1.50
C LEU A 294 -3.49 -16.67 -0.18
N VAL A 295 -2.72 -16.74 0.91
CA VAL A 295 -3.12 -16.17 2.20
C VAL A 295 -3.37 -14.67 2.07
N ASN A 296 -2.49 -13.93 1.38
CA ASN A 296 -2.64 -12.51 1.14
C ASN A 296 -3.93 -12.18 0.37
N SER A 297 -4.20 -12.89 -0.72
CA SER A 297 -5.39 -12.64 -1.55
C SER A 297 -6.70 -13.06 -0.85
N LEU A 298 -6.68 -14.17 -0.13
CA LEU A 298 -7.82 -14.59 0.69
C LEU A 298 -8.07 -13.60 1.84
N THR A 299 -7.02 -13.01 2.41
CA THR A 299 -7.16 -11.96 3.43
C THR A 299 -7.79 -10.69 2.85
N SER A 300 -7.42 -10.28 1.62
CA SER A 300 -8.05 -9.15 0.93
C SER A 300 -9.55 -9.37 0.72
N LEU A 301 -9.93 -10.58 0.29
CA LEU A 301 -11.34 -10.95 0.12
C LEU A 301 -12.07 -11.00 1.46
N TYR A 302 -11.47 -11.59 2.49
CA TYR A 302 -12.01 -11.67 3.84
C TYR A 302 -12.25 -10.28 4.45
N ALA A 303 -11.27 -9.39 4.32
CA ALA A 303 -11.39 -8.00 4.73
C ALA A 303 -12.51 -7.27 3.95
N SER A 304 -12.62 -7.51 2.63
CA SER A 304 -13.68 -6.92 1.81
C SER A 304 -15.07 -7.37 2.26
N ILE A 305 -15.27 -8.64 2.55
CA ILE A 305 -16.55 -9.15 3.08
C ILE A 305 -16.92 -8.41 4.38
N THR A 306 -15.94 -8.26 5.28
CA THR A 306 -16.13 -7.54 6.54
C THR A 306 -16.49 -6.07 6.30
N ILE A 307 -15.74 -5.39 5.43
CA ILE A 307 -15.91 -3.96 5.15
C ILE A 307 -17.23 -3.70 4.43
N PHE A 308 -17.58 -4.50 3.41
CA PHE A 308 -18.83 -4.32 2.68
C PHE A 308 -20.06 -4.62 3.53
N SER A 309 -19.98 -5.54 4.52
CA SER A 309 -21.07 -5.73 5.48
C SER A 309 -21.32 -4.48 6.33
N VAL A 310 -20.26 -3.82 6.78
CA VAL A 310 -20.33 -2.57 7.56
C VAL A 310 -20.76 -1.39 6.68
N MET A 311 -20.27 -1.32 5.44
CA MET A 311 -20.68 -0.29 4.48
C MET A 311 -22.14 -0.42 4.08
N GLY A 312 -22.64 -1.64 3.90
CA GLY A 312 -24.06 -1.90 3.66
C GLY A 312 -24.94 -1.41 4.79
N PHE A 313 -24.51 -1.63 6.04
CA PHE A 313 -25.19 -1.10 7.22
C PHE A 313 -25.22 0.44 7.20
N LYS A 314 -24.07 1.09 6.94
CA LYS A 314 -24.00 2.55 6.85
C LYS A 314 -24.91 3.07 5.74
N ALA A 315 -24.80 2.54 4.52
CA ALA A 315 -25.61 2.96 3.39
C ALA A 315 -27.11 2.81 3.65
N THR A 316 -27.52 1.71 4.30
CA THR A 316 -28.91 1.49 4.69
C THR A 316 -29.38 2.50 5.73
N ASN A 317 -28.53 2.85 6.68
CA ASN A 317 -28.83 3.87 7.69
C ASN A 317 -28.96 5.27 7.06
N ASP A 318 -28.04 5.65 6.18
CA ASP A 318 -28.07 6.92 5.46
C ASP A 318 -29.30 7.02 4.55
N TYR A 319 -29.65 5.93 3.87
CA TYR A 319 -30.88 5.82 3.06
C TYR A 319 -32.13 6.05 3.90
N ARG A 320 -32.24 5.38 5.05
CA ARG A 320 -33.37 5.56 5.99
C ARG A 320 -33.46 6.99 6.50
N GLN A 321 -32.33 7.60 6.86
CA GLN A 321 -32.29 8.98 7.32
C GLN A 321 -32.66 9.98 6.21
N CYS A 322 -32.26 9.71 4.97
CA CYS A 322 -32.67 10.48 3.81
C CYS A 322 -34.20 10.43 3.62
N LEU A 323 -34.80 9.23 3.67
CA LEU A 323 -36.26 9.05 3.59
C LEU A 323 -36.99 9.76 4.72
N ASP A 324 -36.50 9.64 5.96
CA ASP A 324 -37.11 10.29 7.11
C ASP A 324 -37.09 11.82 6.97
N SER A 325 -35.98 12.39 6.46
CA SER A 325 -35.89 13.83 6.18
C SER A 325 -36.90 14.29 5.12
N ASN A 326 -37.07 13.51 4.04
CA ASN A 326 -38.05 13.80 3.00
C ASN A 326 -39.48 13.65 3.51
N ILE A 327 -39.77 12.58 4.27
CA ILE A 327 -41.08 12.33 4.88
C ILE A 327 -41.44 13.48 5.82
N LEU A 328 -40.49 13.93 6.66
CA LEU A 328 -40.71 15.08 7.55
C LEU A 328 -41.03 16.37 6.78
N SER A 329 -40.33 16.60 5.66
CA SER A 329 -40.59 17.75 4.79
C SER A 329 -42.01 17.68 4.19
N LEU A 330 -42.46 16.49 3.78
CA LEU A 330 -43.84 16.27 3.27
C LEU A 330 -44.89 16.44 4.38
N ILE A 331 -44.63 15.89 5.56
CA ILE A 331 -45.55 16.02 6.72
C ILE A 331 -45.74 17.48 7.07
N ASN A 332 -44.65 18.26 7.16
CA ASN A 332 -44.69 19.68 7.52
C ASN A 332 -45.39 20.55 6.47
N GLU A 333 -45.21 20.26 5.16
CA GLU A 333 -45.78 21.06 4.08
C GLU A 333 -47.29 20.76 3.84
N PHE A 334 -47.67 19.50 4.01
CA PHE A 334 -49.03 19.05 3.71
C PHE A 334 -49.89 18.80 4.96
N ASP A 335 -49.41 19.17 6.16
CA ASP A 335 -50.10 19.00 7.46
C ASP A 335 -50.58 17.57 7.73
N PHE A 336 -49.79 16.58 7.33
CA PHE A 336 -50.13 15.20 7.64
C PHE A 336 -49.90 14.91 9.15
N PRO A 337 -50.68 13.98 9.75
CA PRO A 337 -50.40 13.53 11.11
C PRO A 337 -48.98 12.92 11.23
N GLU A 338 -48.34 13.15 12.37
CA GLU A 338 -47.05 12.50 12.65
C GLU A 338 -47.17 10.98 12.46
N GLN A 339 -46.14 10.38 11.82
CA GLN A 339 -46.09 8.94 11.52
C GLN A 339 -47.15 8.40 10.52
N SER A 340 -47.85 9.28 9.80
CA SER A 340 -48.88 8.85 8.82
C SER A 340 -48.33 8.25 7.54
N ILE A 341 -47.02 8.48 7.24
CA ILE A 341 -46.38 7.99 6.04
C ILE A 341 -45.30 6.97 6.42
N PRO A 342 -45.58 5.65 6.28
CA PRO A 342 -44.53 4.63 6.41
C PRO A 342 -43.44 4.81 5.34
N ARG A 343 -42.20 4.42 5.65
CA ARG A 343 -41.10 4.50 4.70
C ARG A 343 -41.34 3.71 3.41
N ASP A 344 -42.02 2.57 3.50
CA ASP A 344 -42.33 1.69 2.37
C ASP A 344 -43.35 2.33 1.43
N ASP A 345 -44.26 3.16 1.95
CA ASP A 345 -45.30 3.85 1.20
C ASP A 345 -44.86 5.21 0.63
N TYR A 346 -43.67 5.71 1.04
CA TYR A 346 -43.17 7.01 0.60
C TYR A 346 -43.15 7.19 -0.92
N PRO A 347 -42.68 6.24 -1.76
CA PRO A 347 -42.68 6.41 -3.22
C PRO A 347 -44.11 6.58 -3.79
N ALA A 348 -45.06 5.83 -3.27
CA ALA A 348 -46.46 5.90 -3.71
C ALA A 348 -47.13 7.23 -3.29
N VAL A 349 -46.87 7.68 -2.06
CA VAL A 349 -47.34 8.99 -1.57
C VAL A 349 -46.75 10.13 -2.36
N LEU A 350 -45.42 10.10 -2.60
CA LEU A 350 -44.76 11.12 -3.41
C LEU A 350 -45.28 11.18 -4.84
N MET A 351 -45.48 10.03 -5.48
CA MET A 351 -46.07 9.96 -6.84
C MET A 351 -47.48 10.56 -6.86
N ARG A 352 -48.31 10.24 -5.86
CA ARG A 352 -49.64 10.79 -5.74
C ARG A 352 -49.65 12.30 -5.53
N LEU A 353 -48.78 12.82 -4.68
CA LEU A 353 -48.64 14.25 -4.43
C LEU A 353 -48.10 14.98 -5.65
N ASN A 354 -47.16 14.39 -6.38
CA ASN A 354 -46.61 14.97 -7.61
C ASN A 354 -47.64 15.06 -8.75
N THR A 355 -48.66 14.15 -8.74
CA THR A 355 -49.80 14.24 -9.70
C THR A 355 -50.87 15.19 -9.26
N THR A 356 -51.11 15.35 -7.95
CA THR A 356 -52.19 16.20 -7.42
C THR A 356 -51.78 17.63 -7.18
N GLN A 357 -50.56 17.90 -6.73
CA GLN A 357 -50.04 19.21 -6.37
C GLN A 357 -48.54 19.38 -6.77
N PRO A 358 -48.21 19.35 -8.08
CA PRO A 358 -46.85 19.32 -8.56
C PRO A 358 -46.05 20.59 -8.15
N ASP A 359 -46.70 21.75 -8.16
CA ASP A 359 -46.04 23.03 -7.85
C ASP A 359 -45.53 23.12 -6.39
N ARG A 360 -46.32 22.54 -5.44
CA ARG A 360 -45.90 22.51 -4.02
C ARG A 360 -44.78 21.50 -3.79
N VAL A 361 -44.88 20.35 -4.43
CA VAL A 361 -43.82 19.32 -4.33
C VAL A 361 -42.50 19.81 -4.93
N ALA A 362 -42.56 20.56 -6.06
CA ALA A 362 -41.35 21.11 -6.70
C ALA A 362 -40.63 22.18 -5.87
N GLN A 363 -41.32 22.84 -4.92
CA GLN A 363 -40.72 23.83 -4.01
C GLN A 363 -40.04 23.20 -2.79
N LEU A 364 -40.31 21.91 -2.52
CA LEU A 364 -39.71 21.21 -1.38
C LEU A 364 -38.26 20.81 -1.67
N PRO A 365 -37.34 20.96 -0.69
CA PRO A 365 -35.96 20.53 -0.83
C PRO A 365 -35.83 19.00 -0.66
N LEU A 366 -36.55 18.23 -1.51
CA LEU A 366 -36.52 16.78 -1.47
C LEU A 366 -35.19 16.27 -2.02
N LYS A 367 -34.55 15.39 -1.26
CA LYS A 367 -33.30 14.71 -1.66
C LYS A 367 -33.61 13.46 -2.47
N ALA A 368 -32.83 13.19 -3.50
CA ALA A 368 -32.87 11.90 -4.18
C ALA A 368 -32.32 10.81 -3.25
N CYS A 369 -33.19 9.92 -2.75
CA CYS A 369 -32.79 8.82 -1.88
C CYS A 369 -32.76 7.52 -2.71
N CYS A 370 -31.55 7.07 -3.06
CA CYS A 370 -31.32 5.80 -3.73
C CYS A 370 -30.23 5.02 -2.97
N LEU A 371 -30.54 3.80 -2.55
CA LEU A 371 -29.58 2.98 -1.79
C LEU A 371 -28.29 2.73 -2.56
N LYS A 372 -28.40 2.54 -3.89
CA LYS A 372 -27.23 2.34 -4.76
C LYS A 372 -26.30 3.54 -4.74
N ASP A 373 -26.83 4.77 -4.75
CA ASP A 373 -26.03 5.99 -4.71
C ASP A 373 -25.24 6.13 -3.40
N PHE A 374 -25.81 5.65 -2.29
CA PHE A 374 -25.11 5.62 -1.00
C PHE A 374 -24.04 4.55 -0.94
N LEU A 375 -24.26 3.39 -1.60
CA LEU A 375 -23.24 2.35 -1.75
C LEU A 375 -22.13 2.77 -2.70
N ASP A 376 -22.43 3.55 -3.75
CA ASP A 376 -21.46 4.06 -4.73
C ASP A 376 -20.65 5.26 -4.21
N LYS A 377 -21.13 5.95 -3.16
CA LYS A 377 -20.38 7.04 -2.51
C LYS A 377 -19.15 6.49 -1.79
N SER A 378 -18.06 6.38 -2.50
CA SER A 378 -16.78 5.91 -1.95
C SER A 378 -15.88 7.08 -1.54
N ALA A 379 -15.22 6.92 -0.39
CA ALA A 379 -14.04 7.69 -0.08
C ALA A 379 -12.82 6.95 -0.61
N SER A 380 -11.96 7.64 -1.37
CA SER A 380 -10.73 7.07 -1.91
C SER A 380 -9.61 7.03 -0.86
N GLY A 381 -8.76 6.02 -0.94
CA GLY A 381 -7.55 5.91 -0.12
C GLY A 381 -7.83 5.82 1.39
N PRO A 382 -7.05 6.54 2.22
CA PRO A 382 -7.22 6.55 3.68
C PRO A 382 -8.60 7.01 4.16
N GLY A 383 -9.31 7.81 3.36
CA GLY A 383 -10.66 8.28 3.67
C GLY A 383 -11.68 7.16 3.93
N LEU A 384 -11.50 5.98 3.32
CA LEU A 384 -12.36 4.83 3.60
C LEU A 384 -12.26 4.40 5.07
N ALA A 385 -11.05 4.34 5.61
CA ALA A 385 -10.82 3.95 6.99
C ALA A 385 -11.16 5.07 7.98
N PHE A 386 -10.75 6.30 7.69
CA PHE A 386 -10.84 7.43 8.63
C PHE A 386 -12.17 8.20 8.58
N ILE A 387 -12.98 8.02 7.54
CA ILE A 387 -14.29 8.66 7.42
C ILE A 387 -15.39 7.59 7.42
N VAL A 388 -15.45 6.76 6.37
CA VAL A 388 -16.60 5.85 6.16
C VAL A 388 -16.72 4.82 7.28
N PHE A 389 -15.63 4.15 7.61
CA PHE A 389 -15.66 3.11 8.64
C PHE A 389 -15.82 3.71 10.05
N THR A 390 -15.21 4.84 10.30
CA THR A 390 -15.32 5.58 11.57
C THR A 390 -16.75 6.06 11.81
N GLU A 391 -17.44 6.53 10.75
CA GLU A 391 -18.84 6.92 10.82
C GLU A 391 -19.75 5.71 11.09
N ALA A 392 -19.48 4.58 10.43
CA ALA A 392 -20.22 3.35 10.69
C ALA A 392 -20.08 2.86 12.15
N ILE A 393 -18.90 3.01 12.75
CA ILE A 393 -18.66 2.67 14.17
C ILE A 393 -19.53 3.50 15.10
N LEU A 394 -19.81 4.76 14.81
CA LEU A 394 -20.65 5.62 15.66
C LEU A 394 -22.07 5.07 15.86
N HIS A 395 -22.59 4.36 14.87
CA HIS A 395 -23.92 3.76 14.93
C HIS A 395 -23.95 2.40 15.65
N MET A 396 -22.78 1.89 16.09
CA MET A 396 -22.70 0.63 16.82
C MET A 396 -22.75 0.88 18.34
N PRO A 397 -23.48 0.04 19.12
CA PRO A 397 -23.45 0.15 20.57
C PRO A 397 -22.05 -0.12 21.10
N GLY A 398 -21.55 0.76 21.98
CA GLY A 398 -20.18 0.67 22.51
C GLY A 398 -19.12 1.18 21.52
N ALA A 399 -19.43 2.21 20.73
CA ALA A 399 -18.55 2.81 19.71
C ALA A 399 -17.08 3.02 20.13
N PRO A 400 -16.72 3.49 21.35
CA PRO A 400 -15.31 3.60 21.74
C PRO A 400 -14.56 2.28 21.72
N GLY A 401 -15.19 1.19 22.18
CA GLY A 401 -14.58 -0.15 22.14
C GLY A 401 -14.31 -0.64 20.72
N TRP A 402 -15.25 -0.42 19.81
CA TRP A 402 -15.08 -0.74 18.40
C TRP A 402 -14.00 0.10 17.74
N ALA A 403 -13.91 1.40 18.06
CA ALA A 403 -12.87 2.29 17.55
C ALA A 403 -11.47 1.84 18.02
N VAL A 404 -11.31 1.51 19.30
CA VAL A 404 -10.03 1.00 19.85
C VAL A 404 -9.61 -0.29 19.13
N LEU A 405 -10.51 -1.24 18.95
CA LEU A 405 -10.22 -2.48 18.21
C LEU A 405 -9.82 -2.22 16.76
N PHE A 406 -10.55 -1.36 16.06
CA PHE A 406 -10.30 -1.05 14.66
C PHE A 406 -8.95 -0.35 14.44
N PHE A 407 -8.70 0.73 15.16
CA PHE A 407 -7.43 1.46 15.01
C PHE A 407 -6.24 0.69 15.59
N GLY A 408 -6.43 -0.12 16.63
CA GLY A 408 -5.42 -1.06 17.12
C GLY A 408 -5.06 -2.11 16.07
N MET A 409 -6.04 -2.65 15.36
CA MET A 409 -5.83 -3.56 14.24
C MET A 409 -5.04 -2.89 13.10
N LEU A 410 -5.45 -1.69 12.66
CA LEU A 410 -4.75 -0.96 11.61
C LEU A 410 -3.30 -0.64 12.01
N PHE A 411 -3.07 -0.29 13.25
CA PHE A 411 -1.72 -0.01 13.77
C PHE A 411 -0.81 -1.23 13.70
N THR A 412 -1.30 -2.40 14.15
CA THR A 412 -0.52 -3.64 14.10
C THR A 412 -0.28 -4.13 12.68
N LEU A 413 -1.26 -3.98 11.78
CA LEU A 413 -1.08 -4.26 10.35
C LEU A 413 0.00 -3.38 9.72
N GLY A 414 -0.05 -2.09 9.97
CA GLY A 414 0.94 -1.17 9.43
C GLY A 414 2.34 -1.41 9.98
N LEU A 415 2.46 -1.75 11.27
CA LEU A 415 3.75 -2.12 11.88
C LEU A 415 4.35 -3.37 11.23
N SER A 416 3.55 -4.41 10.98
CA SER A 416 4.07 -5.63 10.34
C SER A 416 4.61 -5.39 8.94
N SER A 417 3.96 -4.52 8.16
CA SER A 417 4.45 -4.10 6.85
C SER A 417 5.73 -3.25 6.94
N MET A 418 5.82 -2.37 7.94
CA MET A 418 7.04 -1.59 8.19
C MET A 418 8.24 -2.44 8.59
N PHE A 419 8.03 -3.57 9.30
CA PHE A 419 9.12 -4.50 9.58
C PHE A 419 9.76 -5.05 8.31
N GLY A 420 8.96 -5.46 7.32
CA GLY A 420 9.45 -5.92 6.02
C GLY A 420 10.17 -4.82 5.24
N ASN A 421 9.65 -3.58 5.26
CA ASN A 421 10.31 -2.43 4.65
C ASN A 421 11.67 -2.16 5.30
N MET A 422 11.75 -2.18 6.63
CA MET A 422 13.01 -1.97 7.34
C MET A 422 14.03 -3.07 7.07
N GLU A 423 13.62 -4.34 7.02
CA GLU A 423 14.52 -5.43 6.62
C GLU A 423 15.00 -5.27 5.17
N GLY A 424 14.16 -4.76 4.28
CA GLY A 424 14.53 -4.41 2.90
C GLY A 424 15.53 -3.26 2.80
N ILE A 425 15.67 -2.41 3.82
CA ILE A 425 16.64 -1.32 3.92
C ILE A 425 17.90 -1.79 4.67
N ILE A 426 17.74 -2.37 5.85
CA ILE A 426 18.84 -2.70 6.76
C ILE A 426 19.71 -3.83 6.19
N THR A 427 19.07 -4.88 5.67
CA THR A 427 19.78 -6.06 5.16
C THR A 427 20.75 -5.74 4.02
N PRO A 428 20.37 -4.99 2.96
CA PRO A 428 21.32 -4.60 1.92
C PRO A 428 22.46 -3.71 2.43
N LEU A 429 22.19 -2.80 3.37
CA LEU A 429 23.22 -1.93 3.95
C LEU A 429 24.25 -2.70 4.77
N LEU A 430 23.81 -3.71 5.52
CA LEU A 430 24.70 -4.62 6.25
C LEU A 430 25.55 -5.46 5.30
N ASP A 431 24.97 -5.94 4.20
CA ASP A 431 25.67 -6.77 3.21
C ASP A 431 26.77 -6.01 2.45
N VAL A 432 26.57 -4.70 2.22
CA VAL A 432 27.56 -3.82 1.56
C VAL A 432 28.66 -3.37 2.54
N GLY A 433 28.45 -3.53 3.85
CA GLY A 433 29.40 -3.16 4.89
C GLY A 433 29.56 -1.64 5.08
N VAL A 434 28.60 -0.84 4.60
CA VAL A 434 28.59 0.61 4.79
C VAL A 434 28.28 0.99 6.24
N LEU A 435 27.54 0.14 6.94
CA LEU A 435 27.17 0.35 8.33
C LEU A 435 28.08 -0.50 9.24
N PRO A 436 28.75 0.11 10.25
CA PRO A 436 29.40 -0.66 11.30
C PRO A 436 28.37 -1.53 12.03
N LYS A 437 28.77 -2.70 12.48
CA LYS A 437 27.92 -3.63 13.24
C LYS A 437 27.34 -2.89 14.46
N GLY A 438 26.10 -2.40 14.35
CA GLY A 438 25.41 -1.70 15.44
C GLY A 438 24.67 -0.40 15.08
N VAL A 439 24.54 -0.03 13.80
CA VAL A 439 24.00 1.27 13.34
C VAL A 439 22.70 1.16 12.52
N PRO A 440 21.62 0.52 13.00
CA PRO A 440 20.28 0.88 12.52
C PRO A 440 19.82 2.26 13.02
N LYS A 441 20.51 2.83 14.05
CA LYS A 441 20.10 4.05 14.76
C LYS A 441 20.09 5.30 13.88
N GLU A 442 21.15 5.49 13.11
CA GLU A 442 21.35 6.70 12.32
C GLU A 442 20.45 6.74 11.09
N ALA A 443 20.23 5.60 10.43
CA ALA A 443 19.31 5.49 9.32
C ALA A 443 17.86 5.80 9.73
N LEU A 444 17.39 5.18 10.83
CA LEU A 444 16.05 5.43 11.37
C LEU A 444 15.86 6.88 11.86
N THR A 445 16.91 7.49 12.42
CA THR A 445 16.84 8.91 12.81
C THR A 445 16.76 9.82 11.59
N GLY A 446 17.50 9.50 10.52
CA GLY A 446 17.41 10.20 9.25
C GLY A 446 16.03 10.10 8.62
N ASP A 447 15.45 8.90 8.58
CA ASP A 447 14.11 8.66 8.08
C ASP A 447 13.04 9.42 8.89
N PHE A 448 13.16 9.44 10.23
CA PHE A 448 12.27 10.23 11.09
C PHE A 448 12.32 11.73 10.77
N LEU A 449 13.51 12.30 10.62
CA LEU A 449 13.68 13.73 10.31
C LEU A 449 13.07 14.07 8.93
N LEU A 450 13.28 13.22 7.93
CA LEU A 450 12.71 13.39 6.60
C LEU A 450 11.18 13.20 6.61
N ALA A 451 10.68 12.21 7.35
CA ALA A 451 9.25 11.96 7.48
C ALA A 451 8.49 13.08 8.21
N THR A 452 9.18 13.95 8.96
CA THR A 452 8.55 15.09 9.64
C THR A 452 7.89 16.07 8.67
N CYS A 453 8.34 16.15 7.41
CA CYS A 453 7.69 16.99 6.39
C CYS A 453 6.22 16.58 6.10
N PHE A 454 5.86 15.31 6.29
CA PHE A 454 4.49 14.84 6.11
C PHE A 454 3.56 15.21 7.28
N THR A 455 4.09 15.74 8.38
CA THR A 455 3.30 16.25 9.52
C THR A 455 2.93 17.73 9.38
N LEU A 456 3.26 18.37 8.26
CA LEU A 456 2.79 19.70 7.89
C LEU A 456 1.28 19.65 7.53
N GLN A 457 0.63 20.79 7.53
CA GLN A 457 -0.78 20.92 7.12
C GLN A 457 -1.02 20.48 5.67
N SER A 458 -0.05 20.70 4.78
CA SER A 458 -0.07 20.18 3.40
C SER A 458 0.42 18.72 3.28
N GLY A 459 0.78 18.07 4.38
CA GLY A 459 1.42 16.75 4.41
C GLY A 459 0.62 15.65 3.71
N SER A 460 -0.72 15.71 3.74
CA SER A 460 -1.58 14.75 3.04
C SER A 460 -1.45 14.83 1.51
N TYR A 461 -1.24 16.02 0.94
CA TYR A 461 -0.99 16.19 -0.51
C TYR A 461 0.37 15.59 -0.90
N TRP A 462 1.39 15.81 -0.08
CA TRP A 462 2.71 15.23 -0.29
C TRP A 462 2.69 13.71 -0.19
N LEU A 463 1.93 13.16 0.76
CA LEU A 463 1.76 11.71 0.87
C LEU A 463 1.16 11.13 -0.41
N GLU A 464 0.11 11.76 -0.96
CA GLU A 464 -0.51 11.32 -2.22
C GLU A 464 0.48 11.38 -3.41
N ILE A 465 1.34 12.40 -3.46
CA ILE A 465 2.40 12.50 -4.48
C ILE A 465 3.41 11.36 -4.35
N PHE A 466 3.89 11.07 -3.14
CA PHE A 466 4.85 9.98 -2.92
C PHE A 466 4.24 8.63 -3.26
N ASP A 467 3.00 8.37 -2.84
CA ASP A 467 2.29 7.12 -3.14
C ASP A 467 2.13 6.90 -4.67
N ASN A 468 1.72 7.93 -5.39
CA ASN A 468 1.48 7.84 -6.83
C ASN A 468 2.76 7.83 -7.67
N PHE A 469 3.78 8.63 -7.34
CA PHE A 469 4.94 8.86 -8.21
C PHE A 469 6.22 8.14 -7.75
N ALA A 470 6.40 7.90 -6.45
CA ALA A 470 7.59 7.20 -5.99
C ALA A 470 7.50 5.68 -6.13
N ALA A 471 6.29 5.10 -5.96
CA ALA A 471 6.10 3.67 -5.94
C ALA A 471 5.52 3.10 -7.25
N SER A 472 4.35 3.54 -7.69
CA SER A 472 3.55 2.83 -8.70
C SER A 472 4.27 2.53 -10.02
N LEU A 473 4.85 3.53 -10.67
CA LEU A 473 5.57 3.34 -11.93
C LEU A 473 6.86 2.54 -11.74
N ASN A 474 7.60 2.89 -10.70
CA ASN A 474 8.89 2.29 -10.42
C ASN A 474 8.79 0.79 -10.14
N LEU A 475 7.79 0.35 -9.38
CA LEU A 475 7.57 -1.06 -9.07
C LEU A 475 7.34 -1.90 -10.32
N ILE A 476 6.54 -1.41 -11.28
CA ILE A 476 6.27 -2.11 -12.54
C ILE A 476 7.58 -2.26 -13.35
N ILE A 477 8.38 -1.20 -13.43
CA ILE A 477 9.63 -1.21 -14.18
C ILE A 477 10.65 -2.14 -13.50
N PHE A 478 10.81 -2.04 -12.18
CA PHE A 478 11.75 -2.91 -11.47
C PHE A 478 11.32 -4.38 -11.52
N ALA A 479 10.04 -4.69 -11.37
CA ALA A 479 9.53 -6.04 -11.55
C ALA A 479 9.83 -6.60 -12.95
N PHE A 480 9.67 -5.78 -13.99
CA PHE A 480 10.06 -6.16 -15.34
C PHE A 480 11.57 -6.43 -15.46
N LEU A 481 12.40 -5.55 -14.89
CA LEU A 481 13.86 -5.70 -14.88
C LEU A 481 14.29 -6.93 -14.07
N GLU A 482 13.61 -7.27 -12.98
CA GLU A 482 13.84 -8.46 -12.18
C GLU A 482 13.60 -9.74 -12.99
N VAL A 483 12.46 -9.83 -13.67
CA VAL A 483 12.18 -10.98 -14.55
C VAL A 483 13.22 -11.10 -15.66
N VAL A 484 13.51 -9.99 -16.34
CA VAL A 484 14.52 -9.97 -17.41
C VAL A 484 15.90 -10.35 -16.88
N GLY A 485 16.29 -9.80 -15.72
CA GLY A 485 17.57 -10.09 -15.09
C GLY A 485 17.75 -11.56 -14.70
N VAL A 486 16.72 -12.17 -14.12
CA VAL A 486 16.80 -13.58 -13.69
C VAL A 486 16.64 -14.55 -14.85
N ILE A 487 15.69 -14.30 -15.75
CA ILE A 487 15.34 -15.29 -16.79
C ILE A 487 16.25 -15.20 -18.01
N TYR A 488 16.62 -13.99 -18.44
CA TYR A 488 17.39 -13.78 -19.66
C TYR A 488 18.88 -13.51 -19.42
N VAL A 489 19.25 -12.83 -18.32
CA VAL A 489 20.66 -12.53 -18.02
C VAL A 489 21.29 -13.64 -17.17
N TYR A 490 20.69 -14.03 -16.03
CA TYR A 490 21.16 -15.16 -15.24
C TYR A 490 20.97 -16.49 -15.95
N GLY A 491 19.85 -16.63 -16.61
CA GLY A 491 19.50 -17.74 -17.49
C GLY A 491 18.48 -18.71 -16.90
N MET A 492 17.43 -19.00 -17.68
CA MET A 492 16.33 -19.88 -17.30
C MET A 492 16.80 -21.28 -16.84
N ARG A 493 17.80 -21.85 -17.54
CA ARG A 493 18.30 -23.20 -17.19
C ARG A 493 18.93 -23.19 -15.80
N ARG A 494 19.82 -22.26 -15.56
CA ARG A 494 20.49 -22.05 -14.26
C ARG A 494 19.49 -21.84 -13.14
N PHE A 495 18.52 -20.99 -13.36
CA PHE A 495 17.47 -20.70 -12.38
C PHE A 495 16.61 -21.94 -12.09
N CYS A 496 16.27 -22.74 -13.11
CA CYS A 496 15.57 -24.02 -12.89
C CYS A 496 16.41 -25.04 -12.14
N ASP A 497 17.71 -25.10 -12.39
CA ASP A 497 18.63 -26.01 -11.69
C ASP A 497 18.80 -25.59 -10.22
N ASP A 498 18.85 -24.28 -9.94
CA ASP A 498 18.87 -23.76 -8.56
C ASP A 498 17.58 -24.08 -7.80
N ILE A 499 16.40 -23.93 -8.43
CA ILE A 499 15.13 -24.32 -7.80
C ILE A 499 15.09 -25.83 -7.55
N GLU A 500 15.55 -26.64 -8.50
CA GLU A 500 15.65 -28.10 -8.31
C GLU A 500 16.57 -28.45 -7.14
N TRP A 501 17.70 -27.79 -7.03
CA TRP A 501 18.64 -27.96 -5.91
C TRP A 501 18.01 -27.59 -4.55
N MET A 502 17.23 -26.48 -4.48
CA MET A 502 16.57 -26.03 -3.26
C MET A 502 15.35 -26.88 -2.87
N THR A 503 14.53 -27.28 -3.86
CA THR A 503 13.20 -27.87 -3.63
C THR A 503 13.14 -29.38 -3.90
N GLY A 504 14.19 -29.95 -4.51
CA GLY A 504 14.23 -31.36 -4.93
C GLY A 504 13.37 -31.68 -6.15
N ARG A 505 12.75 -30.69 -6.79
CA ARG A 505 11.89 -30.87 -7.98
C ARG A 505 12.09 -29.76 -8.99
N ARG A 506 12.19 -30.13 -10.27
CA ARG A 506 12.28 -29.18 -11.35
C ARG A 506 10.95 -28.42 -11.57
N PRO A 507 10.99 -27.10 -11.89
CA PRO A 507 9.78 -26.33 -12.18
C PRO A 507 8.98 -26.93 -13.33
N SER A 508 7.64 -26.98 -13.18
CA SER A 508 6.71 -27.44 -14.24
C SER A 508 6.66 -26.47 -15.41
N LEU A 509 6.00 -26.90 -16.49
CA LEU A 509 5.83 -26.09 -17.70
C LEU A 509 5.16 -24.73 -17.42
N TYR A 510 4.16 -24.70 -16.51
CA TYR A 510 3.49 -23.46 -16.08
C TYR A 510 4.51 -22.41 -15.61
N TRP A 511 5.40 -22.73 -14.69
CA TRP A 511 6.40 -21.79 -14.17
C TRP A 511 7.35 -21.31 -15.26
N ARG A 512 7.84 -22.21 -16.09
CA ARG A 512 8.77 -21.86 -17.17
C ARG A 512 8.12 -20.95 -18.23
N LEU A 513 6.87 -21.25 -18.61
CA LEU A 513 6.14 -20.42 -19.56
C LEU A 513 5.78 -19.06 -18.98
N SER A 514 5.33 -19.02 -17.70
CA SER A 514 5.01 -17.77 -17.01
C SER A 514 6.24 -16.85 -16.95
N TRP A 515 7.39 -17.36 -16.51
CA TRP A 515 8.61 -16.55 -16.44
C TRP A 515 9.19 -16.16 -17.78
N TRP A 516 9.10 -17.06 -18.79
CA TRP A 516 9.70 -16.81 -20.10
C TRP A 516 8.90 -15.84 -20.95
N ALA A 517 7.59 -15.89 -20.95
CA ALA A 517 6.75 -15.14 -21.87
C ALA A 517 5.61 -14.38 -21.16
N VAL A 518 4.79 -15.08 -20.36
CA VAL A 518 3.51 -14.51 -19.90
C VAL A 518 3.72 -13.30 -18.98
N SER A 519 4.53 -13.45 -17.92
CA SER A 519 4.78 -12.35 -16.97
C SER A 519 5.50 -11.15 -17.61
N PRO A 520 6.59 -11.32 -18.40
CA PRO A 520 7.21 -10.18 -19.09
C PRO A 520 6.29 -9.45 -20.06
N MET A 521 5.45 -10.18 -20.80
CA MET A 521 4.52 -9.57 -21.75
C MET A 521 3.40 -8.81 -21.05
N LEU A 522 2.86 -9.36 -19.96
CA LEU A 522 1.86 -8.68 -19.13
C LEU A 522 2.44 -7.40 -18.51
N LEU A 523 3.63 -7.48 -17.92
CA LEU A 523 4.32 -6.32 -17.34
C LEU A 523 4.58 -5.23 -18.38
N LEU A 524 5.02 -5.59 -19.56
CA LEU A 524 5.23 -4.63 -20.66
C LEU A 524 3.90 -3.99 -21.08
N GLY A 525 2.83 -4.78 -21.19
CA GLY A 525 1.49 -4.29 -21.52
C GLY A 525 0.96 -3.31 -20.46
N ILE A 526 1.12 -3.62 -19.18
CA ILE A 526 0.74 -2.75 -18.06
C ILE A 526 1.54 -1.45 -18.07
N LEU A 527 2.86 -1.55 -18.29
CA LEU A 527 3.74 -0.38 -18.38
C LEU A 527 3.33 0.55 -19.53
N LEU A 528 3.05 0.00 -20.71
CA LEU A 528 2.60 0.78 -21.86
C LEU A 528 1.23 1.43 -21.59
N ALA A 529 0.29 0.68 -21.01
CA ALA A 529 -1.02 1.22 -20.62
C ALA A 529 -0.90 2.35 -19.61
N TYR A 530 -0.01 2.21 -18.60
CA TYR A 530 0.25 3.24 -17.60
C TYR A 530 0.82 4.51 -18.23
N ILE A 531 1.80 4.39 -19.13
CA ILE A 531 2.40 5.52 -19.86
C ILE A 531 1.36 6.24 -20.72
N VAL A 532 0.51 5.50 -21.43
CA VAL A 532 -0.56 6.09 -22.25
C VAL A 532 -1.56 6.87 -21.39
N LEU A 533 -1.99 6.31 -20.26
CA LEU A 533 -2.90 6.99 -19.34
C LEU A 533 -2.29 8.25 -18.74
N LEU A 534 -1.00 8.20 -18.37
CA LEU A 534 -0.28 9.36 -17.83
C LEU A 534 -0.13 10.47 -18.88
N ALA A 535 0.04 10.11 -20.17
CA ALA A 535 0.13 11.07 -21.25
C ALA A 535 -1.21 11.72 -21.61
N GLN A 536 -2.33 11.02 -21.38
CA GLN A 536 -3.68 11.52 -21.72
C GLN A 536 -4.23 12.52 -20.69
N ARG A 537 -3.84 12.43 -19.44
CA ARG A 537 -4.32 13.30 -18.37
C ARG A 537 -3.16 13.94 -17.62
N PRO A 538 -3.11 15.29 -17.56
CA PRO A 538 -2.12 15.96 -16.74
C PRO A 538 -2.34 15.58 -15.27
N PRO A 539 -1.27 15.40 -14.48
CA PRO A 539 -1.38 15.04 -13.08
C PRO A 539 -2.10 16.14 -12.29
N SER A 540 -3.15 15.74 -11.59
CA SER A 540 -4.01 16.58 -10.77
C SER A 540 -4.12 16.05 -9.35
N TYR A 541 -4.55 16.88 -8.42
CA TYR A 541 -4.83 16.51 -7.03
C TYR A 541 -6.16 17.10 -6.58
N LYS A 542 -6.75 16.48 -5.58
CA LYS A 542 -7.99 16.94 -4.99
C LYS A 542 -7.69 17.90 -3.84
N ALA A 543 -7.72 19.20 -4.13
CA ALA A 543 -7.51 20.25 -3.16
C ALA A 543 -8.74 20.44 -2.25
N TRP A 544 -8.49 20.86 -1.03
CA TRP A 544 -9.52 21.25 -0.09
C TRP A 544 -10.08 22.63 -0.47
N SER A 545 -11.42 22.77 -0.60
CA SER A 545 -12.05 24.05 -0.85
C SER A 545 -12.93 24.48 0.33
N PRO A 546 -12.54 25.48 1.12
CA PRO A 546 -13.35 25.96 2.24
C PRO A 546 -14.57 26.78 1.82
N GLN A 547 -14.67 27.17 0.55
CA GLN A 547 -15.70 28.12 0.04
C GLN A 547 -16.88 27.45 -0.66
N HIS A 548 -16.90 26.13 -0.77
CA HIS A 548 -17.98 25.42 -1.46
C HIS A 548 -19.21 25.25 -0.56
N GLU A 549 -20.41 25.45 -1.16
CA GLU A 549 -21.70 25.28 -0.48
C GLU A 549 -21.99 23.85 -0.02
N GLN A 550 -21.32 22.86 -0.65
CA GLN A 550 -21.41 21.43 -0.28
C GLN A 550 -20.09 20.94 0.33
N PHE A 551 -20.07 20.88 1.60
CA PHE A 551 -18.92 20.47 2.40
C PHE A 551 -18.92 18.95 2.70
N PRO A 552 -17.77 18.22 2.73
CA PRO A 552 -16.43 18.63 2.33
C PRO A 552 -16.25 18.52 0.80
N SER A 553 -16.12 19.63 0.14
CA SER A 553 -15.85 19.62 -1.30
C SER A 553 -14.35 19.57 -1.55
N ARG A 554 -13.96 18.62 -2.39
CA ARG A 554 -12.63 18.54 -2.96
C ARG A 554 -12.69 18.99 -4.41
N GLU A 555 -11.95 20.02 -4.73
CA GLU A 555 -11.81 20.52 -6.08
C GLU A 555 -10.59 19.91 -6.74
N GLU A 556 -10.73 19.46 -7.98
CA GLU A 556 -9.62 18.92 -8.75
C GLU A 556 -8.78 20.07 -9.30
N LYS A 557 -7.53 20.20 -8.81
CA LYS A 557 -6.56 21.20 -9.25
C LYS A 557 -5.36 20.53 -9.91
N LEU A 558 -4.78 21.20 -10.91
CA LEU A 558 -3.55 20.77 -11.54
C LEU A 558 -2.36 21.09 -10.62
N TYR A 559 -1.37 20.20 -10.60
CA TYR A 559 -0.14 20.46 -9.86
C TYR A 559 0.60 21.68 -10.40
N PRO A 560 1.11 22.57 -9.53
CA PRO A 560 2.01 23.65 -9.90
C PRO A 560 3.24 23.16 -10.66
N GLY A 561 3.87 24.02 -11.46
CA GLY A 561 5.01 23.64 -12.29
C GLY A 561 6.16 23.01 -11.53
N TRP A 562 6.53 23.58 -10.38
CA TRP A 562 7.62 23.07 -9.54
C TRP A 562 7.27 21.72 -8.88
N VAL A 563 6.00 21.48 -8.49
CA VAL A 563 5.55 20.19 -7.96
C VAL A 563 5.62 19.12 -9.04
N ARG A 564 5.27 19.44 -10.29
CA ARG A 564 5.43 18.51 -11.42
C ARG A 564 6.89 18.07 -11.61
N VAL A 565 7.85 18.97 -11.41
CA VAL A 565 9.28 18.62 -11.44
C VAL A 565 9.61 17.63 -10.32
N ILE A 566 9.08 17.82 -9.11
CA ILE A 566 9.27 16.87 -8.00
C ILE A 566 8.64 15.52 -8.33
N CYS A 567 7.43 15.48 -8.89
CA CYS A 567 6.81 14.23 -9.35
C CYS A 567 7.70 13.49 -10.36
N MET A 568 8.27 14.20 -11.32
CA MET A 568 9.21 13.62 -12.29
C MET A 568 10.48 13.11 -11.60
N LEU A 569 11.05 13.88 -10.68
CA LEU A 569 12.23 13.46 -9.92
C LEU A 569 11.95 12.19 -9.10
N LEU A 570 10.83 12.11 -8.39
CA LEU A 570 10.43 10.92 -7.64
C LEU A 570 10.27 9.69 -8.54
N SER A 571 9.72 9.87 -9.74
CA SER A 571 9.55 8.77 -10.70
C SER A 571 10.87 8.32 -11.33
N PHE A 572 11.78 9.24 -11.62
CA PHE A 572 13.01 8.90 -12.35
C PHE A 572 14.22 8.63 -11.46
N LEU A 573 14.28 9.20 -10.25
CA LEU A 573 15.43 9.05 -9.35
C LEU A 573 15.82 7.58 -9.07
N PRO A 574 14.87 6.69 -8.73
CA PRO A 574 15.20 5.27 -8.53
C PRO A 574 15.70 4.60 -9.81
N LEU A 575 15.15 4.98 -10.98
CA LEU A 575 15.51 4.39 -12.27
C LEU A 575 16.90 4.81 -12.75
N LEU A 576 17.39 5.99 -12.35
CA LEU A 576 18.72 6.47 -12.72
C LEU A 576 19.85 5.56 -12.21
N TRP A 577 19.63 4.80 -11.14
CA TRP A 577 20.62 3.86 -10.63
C TRP A 577 20.98 2.77 -11.64
N VAL A 578 20.01 2.33 -12.46
CA VAL A 578 20.25 1.26 -13.44
C VAL A 578 21.31 1.65 -14.47
N PRO A 579 21.17 2.74 -15.26
CA PRO A 579 22.19 3.16 -16.19
C PRO A 579 23.47 3.68 -15.50
N ALA A 580 23.36 4.31 -14.33
CA ALA A 580 24.52 4.85 -13.61
C ALA A 580 25.48 3.75 -13.16
N VAL A 581 24.98 2.67 -12.56
CA VAL A 581 25.79 1.52 -12.15
C VAL A 581 26.35 0.78 -13.36
N ALA A 582 25.55 0.58 -14.40
CA ALA A 582 26.01 -0.05 -15.63
C ALA A 582 27.19 0.74 -16.26
N LEU A 583 27.06 2.06 -16.34
CA LEU A 583 28.12 2.94 -16.85
C LEU A 583 29.38 2.90 -15.95
N ALA A 584 29.19 2.97 -14.63
CA ALA A 584 30.31 2.89 -13.69
C ALA A 584 31.09 1.56 -13.83
N GLN A 585 30.41 0.44 -14.01
CA GLN A 585 31.02 -0.87 -14.23
C GLN A 585 31.74 -0.94 -15.59
N LEU A 586 31.17 -0.37 -16.65
CA LEU A 586 31.83 -0.28 -17.96
C LEU A 586 33.13 0.55 -17.88
N LEU A 587 33.09 1.70 -17.21
CA LEU A 587 34.27 2.55 -17.02
C LEU A 587 35.34 1.85 -16.17
N ALA A 588 34.93 1.16 -15.10
CA ALA A 588 35.85 0.40 -14.26
C ALA A 588 36.50 -0.75 -15.06
N GLN A 589 35.76 -1.46 -15.89
CA GLN A 589 36.32 -2.51 -16.76
C GLN A 589 37.27 -1.94 -17.81
N HIS A 590 36.93 -0.79 -18.42
CA HIS A 590 37.82 -0.13 -19.37
C HIS A 590 39.14 0.33 -18.71
N ARG A 591 39.07 0.90 -17.51
CA ARG A 591 40.27 1.29 -16.74
C ARG A 591 41.15 0.10 -16.38
N ARG A 592 40.57 -1.06 -16.03
CA ARG A 592 41.34 -2.29 -15.76
C ARG A 592 42.04 -2.76 -17.02
N ARG A 593 41.35 -2.82 -18.17
CA ARG A 593 41.95 -3.18 -19.45
C ARG A 593 43.13 -2.25 -19.83
N LEU A 594 42.99 -0.95 -19.61
CA LEU A 594 44.10 0.02 -19.87
C LEU A 594 45.31 -0.21 -18.95
N LYS A 595 45.08 -0.58 -17.68
CA LYS A 595 46.17 -0.93 -16.75
C LYS A 595 46.86 -2.23 -17.15
N ASP A 596 46.12 -3.24 -17.59
CA ASP A 596 46.68 -4.51 -18.05
C ASP A 596 47.42 -4.39 -19.39
N THR A 597 47.18 -3.32 -20.16
CA THR A 597 47.83 -3.05 -21.45
C THR A 597 49.09 -2.17 -21.29
N GLN A 598 49.36 -1.56 -20.13
CA GLN A 598 50.61 -0.89 -19.84
C GLN A 598 51.68 -1.93 -19.46
N PRO A 599 52.77 -2.11 -20.26
CA PRO A 599 53.82 -3.03 -19.87
C PRO A 599 54.52 -2.51 -18.60
N ASP A 600 54.77 -3.42 -17.68
CA ASP A 600 55.50 -3.20 -16.43
C ASP A 600 56.90 -2.64 -16.73
N THR A 601 57.02 -1.32 -16.75
CA THR A 601 58.30 -0.60 -16.90
C THR A 601 59.08 -0.52 -15.58
N SER A 602 58.78 -1.37 -14.61
CA SER A 602 59.57 -1.52 -13.39
C SER A 602 60.45 -2.79 -13.42
N MET A 603 61.28 -2.98 -14.44
CA MET A 603 62.50 -3.78 -14.28
C MET A 603 63.46 -2.95 -13.38
N LYS A 604 63.54 -3.34 -12.12
CA LYS A 604 64.68 -2.95 -11.28
C LYS A 604 65.94 -3.54 -11.90
N PRO A 605 67.03 -2.75 -12.05
CA PRO A 605 68.31 -3.31 -12.47
C PRO A 605 68.75 -4.32 -11.39
N GLU A 606 69.03 -5.54 -11.79
CA GLU A 606 69.76 -6.52 -10.97
C GLU A 606 71.13 -5.91 -10.72
N GLU A 607 71.42 -5.44 -9.49
CA GLU A 607 72.78 -5.17 -9.00
C GLU A 607 73.54 -6.49 -8.98
N GLY A 608 74.51 -6.59 -9.91
CA GLY A 608 75.46 -7.67 -9.96
C GLY A 608 76.22 -7.82 -8.66
N ARG A 609 76.12 -8.97 -8.02
CA ARG A 609 77.12 -9.46 -7.09
C ARG A 609 78.12 -10.25 -7.88
N GLY A 610 79.29 -9.60 -8.09
CA GLY A 610 80.50 -10.25 -8.49
C GLY A 610 81.17 -10.97 -7.31
N CYS A 611 81.87 -12.04 -7.67
CA CYS A 611 82.75 -12.97 -6.95
C CYS A 611 82.10 -14.03 -6.12
#